data_1d83fa1beec5ed56a779812f208774f9
#
_entry.id   1d83fa1beec5ed56a779812f208774f9
#
_cell.length_a   1.000
_cell.length_b   1.000
_cell.length_c   1.000
_cell.angle_alpha   90.00
_cell.angle_beta   90.00
_cell.angle_gamma   90.00
#
_symmetry.space_group_name_H-M   'P 1'
#
loop_
_entity.id
_entity.type
_entity.pdbx_description
1 polymer ?
#
loop_
_entity_poly.entity_id
_entity_poly.type
_entity_poly.pdbx_seq_one_letter_code
_entity_poly.pdbx_strand_id
1 'polypeptide(L)'
;MRATKKYLIPAVIATVGLALAGCAPTTATENTPGTGEDLAPVAVSVITSKTGPLAAYGAAYLAAFEAGMDYATDGSNEAGGHKIEIDIVDDAGDADTAVGLARDAIGNGVKIIAGTASSGIALALAEQAAQNKVLYISGPAAADAITGINGYTFRSGRQTYQDVATAGTFIGDPAGKKVVVFAQNNAFGQGNGAGVTAVLGGKGAEVVPILVPEDATEFTPFAQQIADADPDLVFVAWAGATSGAMWQALDQQGIFDVAPVVTGLGDVATYGAYAAAGEKISFLNHYHGGAADNEVEAAMIEHLEENGHKADLFSPDGFNAALMIVRAIEEGGGEDVDKMIKSLEGWSFEGPKGTMTIRADDHAMLQNMYQARLVQSGGEWVPELIEVIDADDVTPPVAAK
;
A
#
# COMPACT_ATOMS: atom_id res chain seq x y z
N MET A 1 6.06 -63.83 -33.05
CA MET A 1 7.31 -64.61 -33.03
C MET A 1 8.09 -64.22 -31.80
N ARG A 2 8.10 -65.11 -30.83
CA ARG A 2 9.21 -65.68 -30.08
C ARG A 2 10.13 -64.63 -29.39
N ALA A 3 10.49 -64.77 -28.10
CA ALA A 3 10.47 -65.91 -27.17
C ALA A 3 10.72 -65.41 -25.75
N THR A 4 10.06 -65.97 -24.81
CA THR A 4 10.27 -65.97 -23.36
C THR A 4 11.61 -66.59 -22.97
N LYS A 5 12.28 -66.12 -21.92
CA LYS A 5 13.15 -66.98 -21.07
C LYS A 5 12.99 -66.63 -19.59
N LYS A 6 12.48 -67.63 -18.86
CA LYS A 6 12.51 -67.80 -17.40
C LYS A 6 13.84 -68.43 -16.98
N TYR A 7 14.37 -68.13 -15.81
CA TYR A 7 15.21 -68.99 -14.95
C TYR A 7 15.08 -68.38 -13.52
N LEU A 8 14.45 -69.07 -12.60
CA LEU A 8 14.75 -70.12 -11.66
C LEU A 8 15.70 -69.75 -10.52
N ILE A 9 15.13 -69.83 -9.30
CA ILE A 9 15.67 -69.67 -7.94
C ILE A 9 16.50 -70.93 -7.60
N PRO A 10 17.45 -70.86 -6.64
CA PRO A 10 17.30 -71.74 -5.47
C PRO A 10 17.50 -71.05 -4.12
N ALA A 11 16.70 -71.47 -3.17
CA ALA A 11 16.80 -71.26 -1.74
C ALA A 11 17.92 -72.20 -1.15
N VAL A 12 18.62 -71.66 -0.10
CA VAL A 12 19.34 -72.51 0.85
C VAL A 12 19.14 -71.95 2.28
N ILE A 13 18.92 -72.87 3.13
CA ILE A 13 18.42 -72.98 4.50
C ILE A 13 19.51 -72.68 5.56
N ALA A 14 19.12 -72.01 6.58
CA ALA A 14 19.39 -72.09 8.03
C ALA A 14 20.81 -72.47 8.58
N THR A 15 21.22 -71.71 9.55
CA THR A 15 21.61 -72.23 10.89
C THR A 15 21.60 -71.18 12.01
N VAL A 16 21.04 -71.58 13.12
CA VAL A 16 20.90 -70.89 14.41
C VAL A 16 22.27 -70.92 15.13
N GLY A 17 22.66 -69.81 15.75
CA GLY A 17 23.77 -69.75 16.65
C GLY A 17 23.54 -68.67 17.76
N LEU A 18 23.10 -69.14 18.92
CA LEU A 18 23.09 -68.41 20.17
C LEU A 18 24.52 -68.28 20.74
N ALA A 19 24.97 -67.06 21.06
CA ALA A 19 26.05 -66.81 22.02
C ALA A 19 26.02 -65.43 22.64
N LEU A 20 25.75 -65.37 23.86
CA LEU A 20 26.04 -64.54 25.04
C LEU A 20 26.88 -63.26 24.88
N ALA A 21 26.28 -62.22 25.49
CA ALA A 21 26.82 -61.16 26.36
C ALA A 21 28.28 -60.68 26.19
N GLY A 22 28.41 -59.41 25.83
CA GLY A 22 29.61 -58.61 25.98
C GLY A 22 29.28 -57.13 26.04
N CYS A 23 29.42 -56.51 27.23
CA CYS A 23 29.45 -55.07 27.42
C CYS A 23 30.57 -54.45 26.61
N ALA A 24 30.32 -53.51 25.77
CA ALA A 24 31.32 -52.64 25.14
C ALA A 24 30.75 -51.20 24.96
N PRO A 25 31.60 -50.19 24.91
CA PRO A 25 31.30 -48.83 25.31
C PRO A 25 30.48 -48.09 24.25
N THR A 26 29.62 -47.18 24.72
CA THR A 26 28.92 -46.15 23.95
C THR A 26 29.82 -45.43 22.97
N THR A 27 29.73 -45.77 21.71
CA THR A 27 30.14 -44.88 20.63
C THR A 27 29.14 -43.72 20.60
N ALA A 28 29.64 -42.53 20.74
CA ALA A 28 28.92 -41.30 20.52
C ALA A 28 28.26 -41.37 19.12
N THR A 29 26.96 -41.37 19.11
CA THR A 29 26.16 -41.13 17.87
C THR A 29 26.56 -39.73 17.44
N GLU A 30 27.26 -39.60 16.33
CA GLU A 30 27.34 -38.33 15.63
C GLU A 30 25.93 -37.86 15.42
N ASN A 31 25.58 -36.77 16.07
CA ASN A 31 24.39 -36.00 15.70
C ASN A 31 24.58 -35.57 14.23
N THR A 32 23.97 -36.28 13.33
CA THR A 32 23.61 -35.70 12.02
C THR A 32 22.84 -34.44 12.31
N PRO A 33 23.20 -33.29 11.74
CA PRO A 33 22.37 -32.09 11.86
C PRO A 33 20.97 -32.50 11.41
N GLY A 34 20.00 -32.37 12.33
CA GLY A 34 18.61 -32.67 12.02
C GLY A 34 18.20 -31.83 10.81
N THR A 35 17.57 -32.48 9.86
CA THR A 35 16.66 -31.82 8.92
C THR A 35 15.80 -30.88 9.74
N GLY A 36 15.96 -29.54 9.53
CA GLY A 36 15.15 -28.55 10.24
C GLY A 36 13.69 -28.99 10.22
N GLU A 37 13.06 -29.02 11.36
CA GLU A 37 11.61 -29.16 11.42
C GLU A 37 11.05 -28.00 10.59
N ASP A 38 10.32 -28.29 9.51
CA ASP A 38 9.59 -27.28 8.77
C ASP A 38 8.64 -26.62 9.77
N LEU A 39 8.85 -25.32 10.03
CA LEU A 39 7.99 -24.56 10.91
C LEU A 39 6.59 -24.47 10.27
N ALA A 40 5.55 -24.33 11.09
CA ALA A 40 4.21 -24.18 10.57
C ALA A 40 4.13 -22.95 9.64
N PRO A 41 3.41 -23.03 8.52
CA PRO A 41 3.27 -21.90 7.61
C PRO A 41 2.54 -20.73 8.29
N VAL A 42 2.89 -19.50 7.89
CA VAL A 42 2.24 -18.27 8.35
C VAL A 42 1.23 -17.84 7.29
N ALA A 43 -0.05 -17.80 7.68
CA ALA A 43 -1.12 -17.31 6.83
C ALA A 43 -1.23 -15.78 6.89
N VAL A 44 -1.32 -15.15 5.71
CA VAL A 44 -1.50 -13.70 5.53
C VAL A 44 -2.73 -13.48 4.66
N SER A 45 -3.63 -12.58 5.06
CA SER A 45 -4.78 -12.17 4.25
C SER A 45 -4.57 -10.77 3.69
N VAL A 46 -4.59 -10.64 2.36
CA VAL A 46 -4.53 -9.35 1.65
C VAL A 46 -5.93 -9.01 1.17
N ILE A 47 -6.57 -8.04 1.84
CA ILE A 47 -7.92 -7.58 1.56
C ILE A 47 -7.84 -6.28 0.78
N THR A 48 -8.21 -6.27 -0.49
CA THR A 48 -8.12 -5.07 -1.33
C THR A 48 -9.14 -5.09 -2.47
N SER A 49 -9.38 -3.92 -3.09
CA SER A 49 -10.38 -3.78 -4.15
C SER A 49 -9.84 -4.38 -5.46
N LYS A 50 -10.23 -5.62 -5.77
CA LYS A 50 -9.99 -6.25 -7.09
C LYS A 50 -11.09 -5.87 -8.09
N THR A 51 -12.25 -5.51 -7.57
CA THR A 51 -13.41 -4.98 -8.31
C THR A 51 -13.91 -3.69 -7.68
N GLY A 52 -14.89 -3.03 -8.31
CA GLY A 52 -15.48 -1.80 -7.80
C GLY A 52 -14.71 -0.53 -8.18
N PRO A 53 -15.04 0.62 -7.56
CA PRO A 53 -14.54 1.94 -7.99
C PRO A 53 -13.02 2.13 -7.91
N LEU A 54 -12.33 1.38 -7.03
CA LEU A 54 -10.90 1.49 -6.78
C LEU A 54 -10.10 0.28 -7.33
N ALA A 55 -10.69 -0.50 -8.24
CA ALA A 55 -10.06 -1.71 -8.78
C ALA A 55 -8.68 -1.46 -9.42
N ALA A 56 -8.50 -0.34 -10.13
CA ALA A 56 -7.21 0.03 -10.72
C ALA A 56 -6.13 0.23 -9.64
N TYR A 57 -6.48 0.84 -8.52
CA TYR A 57 -5.58 1.06 -7.38
C TYR A 57 -5.23 -0.25 -6.67
N GLY A 58 -6.22 -1.12 -6.49
CA GLY A 58 -6.00 -2.47 -5.97
C GLY A 58 -5.07 -3.30 -6.85
N ALA A 59 -5.24 -3.21 -8.18
CA ALA A 59 -4.40 -3.92 -9.14
C ALA A 59 -2.93 -3.45 -9.08
N ALA A 60 -2.68 -2.13 -9.06
CA ALA A 60 -1.34 -1.57 -8.94
C ALA A 60 -0.66 -1.97 -7.61
N TYR A 61 -1.43 -1.92 -6.51
CA TYR A 61 -0.95 -2.37 -5.20
C TYR A 61 -0.58 -3.86 -5.20
N LEU A 62 -1.43 -4.73 -5.74
CA LEU A 62 -1.21 -6.17 -5.74
C LEU A 62 -0.02 -6.58 -6.61
N ALA A 63 0.11 -6.03 -7.81
CA ALA A 63 1.24 -6.34 -8.69
C ALA A 63 2.58 -6.02 -8.01
N ALA A 64 2.67 -4.89 -7.31
CA ALA A 64 3.89 -4.53 -6.60
C ALA A 64 4.02 -5.24 -5.24
N PHE A 65 2.93 -5.68 -4.62
CA PHE A 65 2.98 -6.57 -3.46
C PHE A 65 3.64 -7.90 -3.83
N GLU A 66 3.30 -8.48 -4.98
CA GLU A 66 3.95 -9.69 -5.49
C GLU A 66 5.44 -9.46 -5.75
N ALA A 67 5.79 -8.32 -6.37
CA ALA A 67 7.18 -7.92 -6.57
C ALA A 67 7.96 -7.79 -5.24
N GLY A 68 7.34 -7.19 -4.23
CA GLY A 68 7.93 -7.05 -2.90
C GLY A 68 8.11 -8.37 -2.17
N MET A 69 7.17 -9.30 -2.31
CA MET A 69 7.30 -10.66 -1.77
C MET A 69 8.44 -11.42 -2.44
N ASP A 70 8.53 -11.36 -3.75
CA ASP A 70 9.61 -11.99 -4.51
C ASP A 70 10.98 -11.43 -4.07
N TYR A 71 11.10 -10.10 -4.03
CA TYR A 71 12.31 -9.41 -3.59
C TYR A 71 12.71 -9.76 -2.15
N ALA A 72 11.78 -9.67 -1.21
CA ALA A 72 12.08 -9.82 0.22
C ALA A 72 12.37 -11.27 0.64
N THR A 73 11.95 -12.25 -0.19
CA THR A 73 12.14 -13.68 0.09
C THR A 73 13.07 -14.38 -0.89
N ASP A 74 13.75 -13.63 -1.77
CA ASP A 74 14.54 -14.19 -2.88
C ASP A 74 13.72 -15.24 -3.68
N GLY A 75 12.42 -14.99 -3.91
CA GLY A 75 11.49 -15.85 -4.64
C GLY A 75 11.05 -17.12 -3.90
N SER A 76 11.50 -17.34 -2.67
CA SER A 76 11.18 -18.56 -1.91
C SER A 76 9.77 -18.55 -1.28
N ASN A 77 9.17 -17.39 -1.05
CA ASN A 77 8.00 -17.19 -0.21
C ASN A 77 8.17 -17.76 1.21
N GLU A 78 9.38 -17.64 1.77
CA GLU A 78 9.70 -18.08 3.12
C GLU A 78 10.35 -16.93 3.90
N ALA A 79 10.03 -16.81 5.20
CA ALA A 79 10.65 -15.85 6.11
C ALA A 79 10.79 -16.46 7.51
N GLY A 80 11.93 -16.25 8.14
CA GLY A 80 12.21 -16.78 9.49
C GLY A 80 12.10 -18.32 9.59
N GLY A 81 12.21 -19.04 8.47
CA GLY A 81 12.01 -20.49 8.38
C GLY A 81 10.54 -20.93 8.23
N HIS A 82 9.62 -20.00 8.13
CA HIS A 82 8.20 -20.26 7.87
C HIS A 82 7.88 -20.04 6.39
N LYS A 83 7.10 -20.94 5.80
CA LYS A 83 6.46 -20.69 4.52
C LYS A 83 5.36 -19.65 4.70
N ILE A 84 5.25 -18.70 3.78
CA ILE A 84 4.20 -17.68 3.79
C ILE A 84 3.09 -18.11 2.86
N GLU A 85 1.87 -18.23 3.38
CA GLU A 85 0.66 -18.53 2.61
C GLU A 85 -0.22 -17.29 2.52
N ILE A 86 -0.33 -16.75 1.29
CA ILE A 86 -1.04 -15.49 1.04
C ILE A 86 -2.40 -15.80 0.43
N ASP A 87 -3.45 -15.28 1.05
CA ASP A 87 -4.82 -15.29 0.53
C ASP A 87 -5.22 -13.85 0.12
N ILE A 88 -5.46 -13.65 -1.19
CA ILE A 88 -5.82 -12.34 -1.76
C ILE A 88 -7.31 -12.32 -2.04
N VAL A 89 -8.05 -11.52 -1.27
CA VAL A 89 -9.51 -11.44 -1.33
C VAL A 89 -10.00 -10.05 -1.74
N ASP A 90 -11.16 -10.00 -2.39
CA ASP A 90 -11.76 -8.78 -2.96
C ASP A 90 -12.71 -8.13 -1.98
N ASP A 91 -12.42 -6.89 -1.55
CA ASP A 91 -13.34 -6.08 -0.74
C ASP A 91 -14.45 -5.43 -1.58
N ALA A 92 -14.35 -5.47 -2.91
CA ALA A 92 -15.27 -4.87 -3.86
C ALA A 92 -15.55 -3.37 -3.62
N GLY A 93 -14.73 -2.69 -2.82
CA GLY A 93 -14.96 -1.30 -2.38
C GLY A 93 -16.04 -1.17 -1.30
N ASP A 94 -16.43 -2.27 -0.63
CA ASP A 94 -17.50 -2.32 0.36
C ASP A 94 -16.95 -2.69 1.75
N ALA A 95 -17.25 -1.85 2.75
CA ALA A 95 -16.70 -2.00 4.09
C ALA A 95 -17.28 -3.22 4.85
N ASP A 96 -18.56 -3.56 4.64
CA ASP A 96 -19.18 -4.71 5.30
C ASP A 96 -18.60 -6.01 4.74
N THR A 97 -18.36 -6.07 3.45
CA THR A 97 -17.66 -7.17 2.77
C THR A 97 -16.26 -7.34 3.35
N ALA A 98 -15.47 -6.27 3.41
CA ALA A 98 -14.10 -6.30 3.96
C ALA A 98 -14.05 -6.77 5.41
N VAL A 99 -14.98 -6.29 6.26
CA VAL A 99 -15.09 -6.71 7.66
C VAL A 99 -15.46 -8.20 7.76
N GLY A 100 -16.36 -8.67 6.89
CA GLY A 100 -16.70 -10.10 6.80
C GLY A 100 -15.48 -10.96 6.50
N LEU A 101 -14.73 -10.61 5.44
CA LEU A 101 -13.50 -11.28 5.03
C LEU A 101 -12.43 -11.27 6.14
N ALA A 102 -12.24 -10.14 6.81
CA ALA A 102 -11.30 -10.05 7.92
C ALA A 102 -11.68 -10.96 9.09
N ARG A 103 -12.97 -11.01 9.46
CA ARG A 103 -13.46 -11.90 10.52
C ARG A 103 -13.27 -13.37 10.18
N ASP A 104 -13.54 -13.76 8.93
CA ASP A 104 -13.33 -15.12 8.46
C ASP A 104 -11.84 -15.50 8.48
N ALA A 105 -10.97 -14.63 7.99
CA ALA A 105 -9.51 -14.83 8.06
C ALA A 105 -9.02 -14.98 9.51
N ILE A 106 -9.42 -14.08 10.40
CA ILE A 106 -9.06 -14.11 11.82
C ILE A 106 -9.61 -15.37 12.49
N GLY A 107 -10.86 -15.77 12.18
CA GLY A 107 -11.49 -16.99 12.68
C GLY A 107 -10.74 -18.26 12.26
N ASN A 108 -10.05 -18.23 11.12
CA ASN A 108 -9.18 -19.27 10.61
C ASN A 108 -7.73 -19.18 11.14
N GLY A 109 -7.44 -18.26 12.06
CA GLY A 109 -6.14 -18.16 12.72
C GLY A 109 -5.15 -17.17 12.09
N VAL A 110 -5.55 -16.42 11.05
CA VAL A 110 -4.69 -15.39 10.44
C VAL A 110 -4.33 -14.32 11.47
N LYS A 111 -3.05 -13.97 11.54
CA LYS A 111 -2.48 -12.96 12.44
C LYS A 111 -2.01 -11.69 11.73
N ILE A 112 -1.92 -11.73 10.40
CA ILE A 112 -1.44 -10.62 9.58
C ILE A 112 -2.46 -10.34 8.48
N ILE A 113 -3.00 -9.11 8.47
CA ILE A 113 -3.89 -8.59 7.43
C ILE A 113 -3.20 -7.42 6.75
N ALA A 114 -3.30 -7.31 5.42
CA ALA A 114 -2.77 -6.20 4.65
C ALA A 114 -3.80 -5.67 3.63
N GLY A 115 -3.56 -4.48 3.08
CA GLY A 115 -4.44 -3.80 2.11
C GLY A 115 -5.17 -2.66 2.82
N THR A 116 -6.00 -2.02 2.25
CA THR A 116 -6.85 -1.76 1.13
C THR A 116 -6.54 -0.36 0.56
N ALA A 117 -7.16 0.01 -0.56
CA ALA A 117 -7.06 1.36 -1.12
C ALA A 117 -8.09 2.35 -0.53
N SER A 118 -9.20 1.85 0.01
CA SER A 118 -10.29 2.65 0.56
C SER A 118 -10.04 3.07 2.01
N SER A 119 -10.04 4.37 2.29
CA SER A 119 -9.85 4.89 3.66
C SER A 119 -10.97 4.46 4.61
N GLY A 120 -12.22 4.36 4.14
CA GLY A 120 -13.35 3.89 4.95
C GLY A 120 -13.18 2.42 5.34
N ILE A 121 -12.75 1.59 4.41
CA ILE A 121 -12.46 0.18 4.66
C ILE A 121 -11.26 0.03 5.60
N ALA A 122 -10.18 0.78 5.38
CA ALA A 122 -9.00 0.73 6.24
C ALA A 122 -9.32 1.06 7.72
N LEU A 123 -10.18 2.05 7.96
CA LEU A 123 -10.66 2.37 9.31
C LEU A 123 -11.43 1.20 9.93
N ALA A 124 -12.32 0.55 9.16
CA ALA A 124 -13.07 -0.61 9.63
C ALA A 124 -12.17 -1.82 9.91
N LEU A 125 -11.17 -2.08 9.05
CA LEU A 125 -10.19 -3.15 9.27
C LEU A 125 -9.28 -2.86 10.48
N ALA A 126 -8.91 -1.61 10.72
CA ALA A 126 -8.15 -1.20 11.90
C ALA A 126 -8.91 -1.50 13.22
N GLU A 127 -10.25 -1.34 13.22
CA GLU A 127 -11.07 -1.75 14.36
C GLU A 127 -11.05 -3.26 14.57
N GLN A 128 -11.16 -4.06 13.48
CA GLN A 128 -11.07 -5.52 13.58
C GLN A 128 -9.69 -5.95 14.09
N ALA A 129 -8.62 -5.31 13.63
CA ALA A 129 -7.26 -5.58 14.09
C ALA A 129 -7.10 -5.35 15.60
N ALA A 130 -7.58 -4.21 16.11
CA ALA A 130 -7.51 -3.90 17.54
C ALA A 130 -8.35 -4.85 18.40
N GLN A 131 -9.59 -5.16 17.97
CA GLN A 131 -10.49 -6.06 18.70
C GLN A 131 -9.95 -7.48 18.81
N ASN A 132 -9.26 -7.95 17.79
CA ASN A 132 -8.78 -9.33 17.67
C ASN A 132 -7.27 -9.48 17.93
N LYS A 133 -6.56 -8.36 18.14
CA LYS A 133 -5.10 -8.33 18.37
C LYS A 133 -4.32 -9.00 17.23
N VAL A 134 -4.60 -8.59 15.99
CA VAL A 134 -3.88 -9.02 14.79
C VAL A 134 -3.14 -7.83 14.18
N LEU A 135 -2.01 -8.07 13.54
CA LEU A 135 -1.28 -7.04 12.81
C LEU A 135 -2.06 -6.64 11.55
N TYR A 136 -2.30 -5.35 11.39
CA TYR A 136 -2.88 -4.80 10.17
C TYR A 136 -1.94 -3.78 9.53
N ILE A 137 -1.59 -4.01 8.27
CA ILE A 137 -0.77 -3.11 7.44
C ILE A 137 -1.68 -2.47 6.40
N SER A 138 -2.14 -1.25 6.67
CA SER A 138 -2.96 -0.47 5.74
C SER A 138 -2.16 -0.15 4.48
N GLY A 139 -2.76 -0.41 3.32
CA GLY A 139 -2.19 -0.12 1.99
C GLY A 139 -2.31 1.36 1.58
N PRO A 140 -2.73 1.65 0.33
CA PRO A 140 -2.79 3.01 -0.22
C PRO A 140 -3.79 3.97 0.44
N ALA A 141 -4.65 3.50 1.33
CA ALA A 141 -5.64 4.30 2.03
C ALA A 141 -5.02 5.52 2.74
N ALA A 142 -5.44 6.75 2.38
CA ALA A 142 -4.71 7.96 2.73
C ALA A 142 -5.13 8.63 4.05
N ALA A 143 -6.37 8.43 4.54
CA ALA A 143 -6.87 9.21 5.66
C ALA A 143 -5.93 9.23 6.88
N ASP A 144 -5.63 10.43 7.40
CA ASP A 144 -4.76 10.61 8.57
C ASP A 144 -5.29 9.89 9.81
N ALA A 145 -6.61 9.73 9.90
CA ALA A 145 -7.27 9.02 11.00
C ALA A 145 -6.86 7.54 11.14
N ILE A 146 -6.22 6.94 10.13
CA ILE A 146 -5.68 5.58 10.21
C ILE A 146 -4.39 5.55 11.03
N THR A 147 -3.59 6.63 10.96
CA THR A 147 -2.33 6.75 11.68
C THR A 147 -2.57 6.93 13.17
N GLY A 148 -1.97 6.08 14.00
CA GLY A 148 -2.11 6.16 15.45
C GLY A 148 -3.48 5.73 15.99
N ILE A 149 -4.38 5.19 15.16
CA ILE A 149 -5.73 4.78 15.56
C ILE A 149 -5.70 3.70 16.67
N ASN A 150 -4.71 2.82 16.63
CA ASN A 150 -4.45 1.80 17.65
C ASN A 150 -3.02 1.24 17.49
N GLY A 151 -2.60 0.39 18.45
CA GLY A 151 -1.27 -0.22 18.45
C GLY A 151 -1.08 -1.41 17.48
N TYR A 152 -2.10 -1.81 16.73
CA TYR A 152 -2.07 -2.96 15.81
C TYR A 152 -2.05 -2.56 14.35
N THR A 153 -2.23 -1.27 14.04
CA THR A 153 -2.37 -0.75 12.68
C THR A 153 -1.15 0.04 12.25
N PHE A 154 -0.58 -0.34 11.12
CA PHE A 154 0.54 0.30 10.45
C PHE A 154 0.13 0.83 9.07
N ARG A 155 0.99 1.61 8.42
CA ARG A 155 0.83 2.06 7.04
C ARG A 155 1.99 1.60 6.19
N SER A 156 1.71 1.12 4.98
CA SER A 156 2.75 0.88 3.97
C SER A 156 2.97 2.06 3.03
N GLY A 157 2.04 3.02 3.02
CA GLY A 157 2.05 4.19 2.15
C GLY A 157 1.92 5.52 2.91
N ARG A 158 1.78 6.60 2.11
CA ARG A 158 1.64 7.97 2.62
C ARG A 158 0.29 8.21 3.31
N GLN A 159 0.15 9.37 3.94
CA GLN A 159 -1.09 9.86 4.51
C GLN A 159 -1.46 11.25 3.99
N THR A 160 -2.71 11.67 4.19
CA THR A 160 -3.26 12.94 3.68
C THR A 160 -2.44 14.16 4.08
N TYR A 161 -1.88 14.20 5.30
CA TYR A 161 -1.01 15.30 5.72
C TYR A 161 0.17 15.49 4.75
N GLN A 162 0.83 14.39 4.33
CA GLN A 162 1.95 14.44 3.40
C GLN A 162 1.51 14.94 2.02
N ASP A 163 0.33 14.52 1.55
CA ASP A 163 -0.27 15.01 0.30
C ASP A 163 -0.49 16.53 0.37
N VAL A 164 -1.12 17.01 1.44
CA VAL A 164 -1.45 18.44 1.59
C VAL A 164 -0.20 19.28 1.83
N ALA A 165 0.78 18.78 2.59
CA ALA A 165 2.04 19.49 2.79
C ALA A 165 2.78 19.67 1.45
N THR A 166 2.84 18.62 0.62
CA THR A 166 3.40 18.66 -0.74
C THR A 166 2.62 19.63 -1.63
N ALA A 167 1.28 19.59 -1.61
CA ALA A 167 0.43 20.50 -2.36
C ALA A 167 0.56 21.96 -1.89
N GLY A 168 0.79 22.17 -0.62
CA GLY A 168 0.95 23.49 -0.02
C GLY A 168 2.12 24.29 -0.58
N THR A 169 3.12 23.63 -1.13
CA THR A 169 4.25 24.32 -1.77
C THR A 169 3.85 25.05 -3.06
N PHE A 170 2.78 24.62 -3.75
CA PHE A 170 2.27 25.29 -4.95
C PHE A 170 1.53 26.60 -4.68
N ILE A 171 0.99 26.80 -3.48
CA ILE A 171 0.25 28.04 -3.15
C ILE A 171 1.18 29.16 -2.65
N GLY A 172 2.39 28.84 -2.19
CA GLY A 172 3.29 29.77 -1.51
C GLY A 172 2.74 30.19 -0.14
N ASP A 173 2.64 31.50 0.16
CA ASP A 173 2.05 31.97 1.43
C ASP A 173 0.52 31.83 1.39
N PRO A 174 -0.09 30.97 2.23
CA PRO A 174 -1.53 30.77 2.26
C PRO A 174 -2.30 31.82 3.06
N ALA A 175 -1.62 32.73 3.79
CA ALA A 175 -2.28 33.69 4.65
C ALA A 175 -3.21 34.61 3.87
N GLY A 176 -4.49 34.67 4.28
CA GLY A 176 -5.53 35.47 3.66
C GLY A 176 -6.04 34.97 2.30
N LYS A 177 -5.57 33.80 1.83
CA LYS A 177 -6.05 33.18 0.61
C LYS A 177 -7.23 32.26 0.88
N LYS A 178 -8.09 32.08 -0.13
CA LYS A 178 -9.21 31.17 -0.09
C LYS A 178 -8.87 29.89 -0.84
N VAL A 179 -8.96 28.75 -0.15
CA VAL A 179 -8.71 27.42 -0.71
C VAL A 179 -10.02 26.65 -0.74
N VAL A 180 -10.50 26.31 -1.93
CA VAL A 180 -11.61 25.39 -2.09
C VAL A 180 -11.07 23.96 -2.07
N VAL A 181 -11.65 23.10 -1.22
CA VAL A 181 -11.42 21.66 -1.22
C VAL A 181 -12.57 20.99 -1.94
N PHE A 182 -12.33 20.56 -3.16
CA PHE A 182 -13.31 19.84 -3.98
C PHE A 182 -13.08 18.34 -3.85
N ALA A 183 -13.97 17.64 -3.17
CA ALA A 183 -13.73 16.25 -2.80
C ALA A 183 -14.99 15.38 -2.79
N GLN A 184 -14.80 14.06 -2.91
CA GLN A 184 -15.86 13.09 -2.67
C GLN A 184 -16.29 13.08 -1.20
N ASN A 185 -17.58 12.92 -0.93
CA ASN A 185 -18.13 12.88 0.43
C ASN A 185 -17.97 11.50 1.08
N ASN A 186 -16.73 11.10 1.32
CA ASN A 186 -16.35 9.86 1.99
C ASN A 186 -15.17 10.11 2.94
N ALA A 187 -14.67 9.06 3.60
CA ALA A 187 -13.58 9.19 4.56
C ALA A 187 -12.30 9.79 3.95
N PHE A 188 -11.99 9.47 2.67
CA PHE A 188 -10.86 10.05 1.97
C PHE A 188 -11.04 11.56 1.72
N GLY A 189 -12.17 11.96 1.13
CA GLY A 189 -12.42 13.37 0.82
C GLY A 189 -12.59 14.24 2.06
N GLN A 190 -13.30 13.74 3.08
CA GLN A 190 -13.43 14.43 4.38
C GLN A 190 -12.08 14.56 5.08
N GLY A 191 -11.25 13.50 5.04
CA GLY A 191 -9.89 13.52 5.56
C GLY A 191 -9.00 14.56 4.88
N ASN A 192 -9.10 14.69 3.54
CA ASN A 192 -8.40 15.73 2.80
C ASN A 192 -8.86 17.14 3.20
N GLY A 193 -10.18 17.35 3.37
CA GLY A 193 -10.71 18.61 3.86
C GLY A 193 -10.16 19.00 5.24
N ALA A 194 -10.10 18.03 6.15
CA ALA A 194 -9.50 18.21 7.46
C ALA A 194 -7.99 18.50 7.37
N GLY A 195 -7.26 17.77 6.52
CA GLY A 195 -5.83 17.98 6.27
C GLY A 195 -5.52 19.37 5.72
N VAL A 196 -6.26 19.82 4.70
CA VAL A 196 -6.11 21.18 4.14
C VAL A 196 -6.41 22.24 5.20
N THR A 197 -7.45 22.02 6.03
CA THR A 197 -7.77 22.93 7.14
C THR A 197 -6.64 22.97 8.16
N ALA A 198 -6.05 21.85 8.52
CA ALA A 198 -4.95 21.79 9.47
C ALA A 198 -3.66 22.44 8.92
N VAL A 199 -3.28 22.16 7.68
CA VAL A 199 -2.00 22.59 7.08
C VAL A 199 -2.09 24.01 6.55
N LEU A 200 -3.06 24.31 5.67
CA LEU A 200 -3.18 25.63 5.02
C LEU A 200 -4.03 26.59 5.85
N GLY A 201 -5.14 26.11 6.42
CA GLY A 201 -5.96 26.88 7.35
C GLY A 201 -5.18 27.28 8.61
N GLY A 202 -4.37 26.39 9.15
CA GLY A 202 -3.45 26.69 10.27
C GLY A 202 -2.42 27.77 9.97
N LYS A 203 -2.14 28.04 8.69
CA LYS A 203 -1.28 29.13 8.19
C LYS A 203 -2.07 30.37 7.75
N GLY A 204 -3.38 30.43 8.00
CA GLY A 204 -4.23 31.60 7.76
C GLY A 204 -5.03 31.58 6.46
N ALA A 205 -5.14 30.46 5.75
CA ALA A 205 -6.06 30.32 4.63
C ALA A 205 -7.51 30.17 5.11
N GLU A 206 -8.47 30.73 4.35
CA GLU A 206 -9.88 30.37 4.44
C GLU A 206 -10.11 29.08 3.66
N VAL A 207 -10.58 28.00 4.32
CA VAL A 207 -10.80 26.70 3.67
C VAL A 207 -12.30 26.47 3.48
N VAL A 208 -12.72 26.25 2.24
CA VAL A 208 -14.12 26.05 1.85
C VAL A 208 -14.28 24.65 1.27
N PRO A 209 -14.87 23.69 1.99
CA PRO A 209 -15.11 22.35 1.46
C PRO A 209 -16.35 22.31 0.57
N ILE A 210 -16.22 21.68 -0.60
CA ILE A 210 -17.33 21.29 -1.49
C ILE A 210 -17.29 19.78 -1.62
N LEU A 211 -18.17 19.11 -0.85
CA LEU A 211 -18.23 17.65 -0.80
C LEU A 211 -19.30 17.12 -1.72
N VAL A 212 -18.90 16.29 -2.66
CA VAL A 212 -19.78 15.69 -3.68
C VAL A 212 -20.19 14.29 -3.25
N PRO A 213 -21.48 13.93 -3.26
CA PRO A 213 -21.93 12.57 -2.98
C PRO A 213 -21.20 11.54 -3.86
N GLU A 214 -20.84 10.37 -3.30
CA GLU A 214 -20.12 9.33 -4.04
C GLU A 214 -20.91 8.75 -5.22
N ASP A 215 -22.24 8.75 -5.13
CA ASP A 215 -23.16 8.30 -6.15
C ASP A 215 -23.50 9.38 -7.20
N ALA A 216 -22.89 10.56 -7.10
CA ALA A 216 -23.09 11.63 -8.08
C ALA A 216 -22.58 11.24 -9.47
N THR A 217 -23.38 11.46 -10.49
CA THR A 217 -23.04 11.27 -11.90
C THR A 217 -22.94 12.58 -12.68
N GLU A 218 -23.40 13.69 -12.08
CA GLU A 218 -23.39 15.03 -12.64
C GLU A 218 -22.57 15.98 -11.77
N PHE A 219 -21.54 16.58 -12.34
CA PHE A 219 -20.57 17.39 -11.59
C PHE A 219 -20.66 18.88 -11.86
N THR A 220 -21.37 19.28 -12.94
CA THR A 220 -21.56 20.69 -13.32
C THR A 220 -22.04 21.59 -12.18
N PRO A 221 -23.06 21.23 -11.36
CA PRO A 221 -23.53 22.10 -10.28
C PRO A 221 -22.48 22.31 -9.19
N PHE A 222 -21.59 21.34 -8.98
CA PHE A 222 -20.51 21.44 -8.00
C PHE A 222 -19.35 22.28 -8.54
N ALA A 223 -19.01 22.14 -9.84
CA ALA A 223 -18.04 23.00 -10.50
C ALA A 223 -18.46 24.47 -10.46
N GLN A 224 -19.76 24.78 -10.62
CA GLN A 224 -20.27 26.15 -10.46
C GLN A 224 -20.08 26.69 -9.04
N GLN A 225 -20.24 25.84 -8.00
CA GLN A 225 -19.97 26.25 -6.62
C GLN A 225 -18.50 26.62 -6.40
N ILE A 226 -17.56 25.95 -7.11
CA ILE A 226 -16.15 26.32 -7.07
C ILE A 226 -15.96 27.74 -7.63
N ALA A 227 -16.54 28.02 -8.80
CA ALA A 227 -16.43 29.33 -9.44
C ALA A 227 -17.07 30.45 -8.57
N ASP A 228 -18.25 30.18 -8.00
CA ASP A 228 -18.97 31.13 -7.13
C ASP A 228 -18.20 31.42 -5.82
N ALA A 229 -17.37 30.49 -5.37
CA ALA A 229 -16.53 30.69 -4.18
C ALA A 229 -15.36 31.66 -4.42
N ASP A 230 -14.98 31.96 -5.68
CA ASP A 230 -13.85 32.81 -6.05
C ASP A 230 -12.56 32.43 -5.30
N PRO A 231 -12.01 31.21 -5.52
CA PRO A 231 -10.87 30.71 -4.79
C PRO A 231 -9.53 31.22 -5.34
N ASP A 232 -8.53 31.29 -4.46
CA ASP A 232 -7.11 31.48 -4.86
C ASP A 232 -6.45 30.14 -5.22
N LEU A 233 -7.01 29.00 -4.77
CA LEU A 233 -6.57 27.65 -5.07
C LEU A 233 -7.74 26.67 -4.98
N VAL A 234 -7.79 25.72 -5.89
CA VAL A 234 -8.67 24.53 -5.80
C VAL A 234 -7.83 23.31 -5.51
N PHE A 235 -8.02 22.72 -4.34
CA PHE A 235 -7.46 21.40 -3.99
C PHE A 235 -8.49 20.31 -4.30
N VAL A 236 -8.16 19.42 -5.24
CA VAL A 236 -9.06 18.34 -5.65
C VAL A 236 -8.62 17.03 -5.01
N ALA A 237 -9.51 16.43 -4.18
CA ALA A 237 -9.33 15.10 -3.60
C ALA A 237 -10.34 14.13 -4.20
N TRP A 238 -9.95 13.47 -5.29
CA TRP A 238 -10.80 12.59 -6.06
C TRP A 238 -10.11 11.28 -6.41
N ALA A 239 -10.88 10.17 -6.36
CA ALA A 239 -10.36 8.84 -6.66
C ALA A 239 -11.40 7.99 -7.40
N GLY A 240 -10.92 7.04 -8.21
CA GLY A 240 -11.72 5.99 -8.80
C GLY A 240 -12.44 6.36 -10.10
N ALA A 241 -13.43 5.55 -10.44
CA ALA A 241 -14.02 5.46 -11.79
C ALA A 241 -14.70 6.74 -12.30
N THR A 242 -15.11 7.66 -11.43
CA THR A 242 -15.78 8.92 -11.81
C THR A 242 -14.81 10.06 -12.13
N SER A 243 -13.49 9.87 -11.96
CA SER A 243 -12.48 10.90 -12.17
C SER A 243 -12.56 11.57 -13.54
N GLY A 244 -12.70 10.78 -14.62
CA GLY A 244 -12.77 11.34 -15.97
C GLY A 244 -13.95 12.29 -16.19
N ALA A 245 -15.14 11.92 -15.72
CA ALA A 245 -16.34 12.75 -15.83
C ALA A 245 -16.23 14.02 -14.96
N MET A 246 -15.65 13.91 -13.80
CA MET A 246 -15.38 15.04 -12.91
C MET A 246 -14.42 16.05 -13.55
N TRP A 247 -13.25 15.59 -14.06
CA TRP A 247 -12.30 16.48 -14.74
C TRP A 247 -12.90 17.15 -15.96
N GLN A 248 -13.67 16.42 -16.75
CA GLN A 248 -14.40 16.98 -17.89
C GLN A 248 -15.38 18.10 -17.47
N ALA A 249 -16.09 17.93 -16.37
CA ALA A 249 -17.00 18.96 -15.86
C ALA A 249 -16.25 20.22 -15.40
N LEU A 250 -15.12 20.07 -14.70
CA LEU A 250 -14.29 21.20 -14.30
C LEU A 250 -13.75 21.98 -15.50
N ASP A 251 -13.30 21.30 -16.54
CA ASP A 251 -12.81 21.91 -17.78
C ASP A 251 -13.95 22.67 -18.52
N GLN A 252 -15.10 22.01 -18.71
CA GLN A 252 -16.26 22.62 -19.36
C GLN A 252 -16.80 23.86 -18.63
N GLN A 253 -16.65 23.92 -17.31
CA GLN A 253 -17.04 25.08 -16.50
C GLN A 253 -15.92 26.11 -16.36
N GLY A 254 -14.76 25.90 -17.00
CA GLY A 254 -13.65 26.86 -17.03
C GLY A 254 -12.93 27.01 -15.69
N ILE A 255 -12.99 26.02 -14.79
CA ILE A 255 -12.40 26.12 -13.44
C ILE A 255 -10.88 26.36 -13.51
N PHE A 256 -10.19 25.79 -14.50
CA PHE A 256 -8.75 25.99 -14.69
C PHE A 256 -8.35 27.43 -15.09
N ASP A 257 -9.31 28.25 -15.46
CA ASP A 257 -9.11 29.69 -15.75
C ASP A 257 -9.56 30.59 -14.57
N VAL A 258 -10.26 29.99 -13.57
CA VAL A 258 -10.71 30.69 -12.34
C VAL A 258 -9.58 30.72 -11.33
N ALA A 259 -8.94 29.57 -11.05
CA ALA A 259 -7.86 29.45 -10.07
C ALA A 259 -6.88 28.32 -10.42
N PRO A 260 -5.65 28.36 -9.89
CA PRO A 260 -4.75 27.20 -9.90
C PRO A 260 -5.42 25.97 -9.29
N VAL A 261 -5.22 24.81 -9.91
CA VAL A 261 -5.76 23.53 -9.45
C VAL A 261 -4.61 22.63 -9.04
N VAL A 262 -4.72 22.03 -7.86
CA VAL A 262 -3.79 21.04 -7.32
C VAL A 262 -4.53 19.74 -7.04
N THR A 263 -3.94 18.60 -7.40
CA THR A 263 -4.48 17.27 -7.08
C THR A 263 -3.36 16.25 -6.97
N GLY A 264 -3.67 15.07 -6.41
CA GLY A 264 -2.83 13.88 -6.54
C GLY A 264 -2.78 13.41 -8.00
N LEU A 265 -1.58 13.13 -8.50
CA LEU A 265 -1.46 12.46 -9.80
C LEU A 265 -2.10 11.08 -9.68
N GLY A 266 -3.06 10.78 -10.55
CA GLY A 266 -3.78 9.50 -10.57
C GLY A 266 -2.91 8.37 -11.15
N ASP A 267 -3.54 7.21 -11.36
CA ASP A 267 -2.88 6.09 -12.03
C ASP A 267 -2.60 6.40 -13.52
N VAL A 268 -1.65 5.69 -14.11
CA VAL A 268 -1.21 5.89 -15.50
C VAL A 268 -2.38 5.82 -16.49
N ALA A 269 -3.40 4.98 -16.22
CA ALA A 269 -4.58 4.87 -17.08
C ALA A 269 -5.45 6.13 -17.06
N THR A 270 -5.38 6.94 -16.00
CA THR A 270 -6.17 8.18 -15.86
C THR A 270 -5.49 9.40 -16.45
N TYR A 271 -4.22 9.36 -16.85
CA TYR A 271 -3.52 10.54 -17.40
C TYR A 271 -4.25 11.16 -18.58
N GLY A 272 -4.84 10.33 -19.46
CA GLY A 272 -5.66 10.81 -20.56
C GLY A 272 -6.96 11.52 -20.14
N ALA A 273 -7.47 11.26 -18.95
CA ALA A 273 -8.68 11.89 -18.42
C ALA A 273 -8.48 13.36 -18.04
N TYR A 274 -7.25 13.76 -17.72
CA TYR A 274 -6.91 15.17 -17.51
C TYR A 274 -6.90 15.96 -18.84
N ALA A 275 -6.69 15.29 -19.99
CA ALA A 275 -6.65 15.88 -21.32
C ALA A 275 -5.76 17.15 -21.36
N ALA A 276 -6.16 18.16 -22.13
CA ALA A 276 -5.45 19.45 -22.21
C ALA A 276 -5.39 20.22 -20.87
N ALA A 277 -6.30 19.92 -19.93
CA ALA A 277 -6.26 20.51 -18.59
C ALA A 277 -5.06 20.01 -17.76
N GLY A 278 -4.49 18.86 -18.09
CA GLY A 278 -3.30 18.32 -17.40
C GLY A 278 -2.11 19.27 -17.36
N GLU A 279 -1.93 20.11 -18.38
CA GLU A 279 -0.89 21.14 -18.41
C GLU A 279 -1.14 22.32 -17.45
N LYS A 280 -2.41 22.50 -17.01
CA LYS A 280 -2.84 23.57 -16.08
C LYS A 280 -2.95 23.10 -14.64
N ILE A 281 -2.77 21.80 -14.38
CA ILE A 281 -2.87 21.18 -13.06
C ILE A 281 -1.47 21.00 -12.47
N SER A 282 -1.32 21.39 -11.21
CA SER A 282 -0.14 21.04 -10.41
C SER A 282 -0.37 19.72 -9.70
N PHE A 283 0.52 18.75 -9.88
CA PHE A 283 0.36 17.44 -9.29
C PHE A 283 1.29 17.25 -8.09
N LEU A 284 0.71 17.00 -6.92
CA LEU A 284 1.41 16.22 -5.92
C LEU A 284 1.48 14.78 -6.41
N ASN A 285 2.59 14.11 -6.22
CA ASN A 285 2.76 12.76 -6.73
C ASN A 285 3.29 11.83 -5.63
N HIS A 286 2.69 10.66 -5.55
CA HIS A 286 3.01 9.66 -4.54
C HIS A 286 4.26 8.88 -4.88
N TYR A 287 4.50 8.70 -6.17
CA TYR A 287 5.64 7.98 -6.71
C TYR A 287 6.04 8.55 -8.08
N HIS A 288 7.33 8.70 -8.30
CA HIS A 288 7.90 9.05 -9.60
C HIS A 288 9.04 8.09 -9.93
N GLY A 289 8.83 7.27 -10.96
CA GLY A 289 9.81 6.26 -11.37
C GLY A 289 11.17 6.86 -11.70
N GLY A 290 12.22 6.27 -11.14
CA GLY A 290 13.60 6.73 -11.28
C GLY A 290 14.00 7.88 -10.34
N ALA A 291 13.10 8.34 -9.45
CA ALA A 291 13.42 9.44 -8.54
C ALA A 291 14.28 9.01 -7.34
N ALA A 292 14.14 7.78 -6.87
CA ALA A 292 14.94 7.24 -5.78
C ALA A 292 16.31 6.75 -6.28
N ASP A 293 16.40 6.30 -7.52
CA ASP A 293 17.63 5.83 -8.18
C ASP A 293 18.41 4.82 -7.31
N ASN A 294 17.69 3.84 -6.75
CA ASN A 294 18.27 2.79 -5.90
C ASN A 294 17.95 1.37 -6.41
N GLU A 295 18.64 0.37 -5.86
CA GLU A 295 18.51 -1.04 -6.27
C GLU A 295 17.11 -1.59 -5.95
N VAL A 296 16.44 -1.09 -4.92
CA VAL A 296 15.10 -1.56 -4.51
C VAL A 296 14.03 -1.08 -5.49
N GLU A 297 14.10 0.19 -5.90
CA GLU A 297 13.22 0.72 -6.95
C GLU A 297 13.44 -0.01 -8.27
N ALA A 298 14.70 -0.24 -8.65
CA ALA A 298 15.03 -0.95 -9.87
C ALA A 298 14.46 -2.38 -9.88
N ALA A 299 14.59 -3.11 -8.76
CA ALA A 299 14.02 -4.46 -8.63
C ALA A 299 12.49 -4.46 -8.72
N MET A 300 11.82 -3.49 -8.09
CA MET A 300 10.37 -3.35 -8.21
C MET A 300 9.94 -3.11 -9.65
N ILE A 301 10.61 -2.19 -10.36
CA ILE A 301 10.29 -1.86 -11.75
C ILE A 301 10.53 -3.06 -12.66
N GLU A 302 11.69 -3.74 -12.54
CA GLU A 302 12.04 -4.92 -13.33
C GLU A 302 11.00 -6.02 -13.19
N HIS A 303 10.64 -6.39 -11.94
CA HIS A 303 9.63 -7.43 -11.70
C HIS A 303 8.28 -7.05 -12.30
N LEU A 304 7.84 -5.79 -12.16
CA LEU A 304 6.58 -5.32 -12.73
C LEU A 304 6.59 -5.40 -14.26
N GLU A 305 7.65 -4.95 -14.92
CA GLU A 305 7.78 -4.97 -16.38
C GLU A 305 7.82 -6.40 -16.92
N GLU A 306 8.55 -7.32 -16.29
CA GLU A 306 8.60 -8.74 -16.65
C GLU A 306 7.21 -9.42 -16.58
N ASN A 307 6.35 -8.95 -15.68
CA ASN A 307 4.97 -9.43 -15.52
C ASN A 307 3.93 -8.61 -16.30
N GLY A 308 4.37 -7.70 -17.17
CA GLY A 308 3.50 -6.91 -18.05
C GLY A 308 2.80 -5.74 -17.36
N HIS A 309 3.29 -5.33 -16.19
CA HIS A 309 2.81 -4.18 -15.44
C HIS A 309 3.75 -2.98 -15.59
N LYS A 310 3.26 -1.80 -15.27
CA LYS A 310 4.08 -0.58 -15.13
C LYS A 310 4.07 -0.16 -13.67
N ALA A 311 5.20 0.35 -13.19
CA ALA A 311 5.25 0.99 -11.89
C ALA A 311 4.30 2.21 -11.88
N ASP A 312 3.47 2.33 -10.85
CA ASP A 312 2.41 3.31 -10.75
C ASP A 312 2.32 3.88 -9.32
N LEU A 313 1.42 4.83 -9.10
CA LEU A 313 1.34 5.61 -7.86
C LEU A 313 1.31 4.78 -6.57
N PHE A 314 0.73 3.58 -6.58
CA PHE A 314 0.62 2.71 -5.40
C PHE A 314 1.52 1.47 -5.45
N SER A 315 2.40 1.39 -6.42
CA SER A 315 3.39 0.31 -6.46
C SER A 315 4.32 0.31 -5.24
N PRO A 316 4.86 1.45 -4.78
CA PRO A 316 5.65 1.45 -3.55
C PRO A 316 4.88 0.96 -2.33
N ASP A 317 3.58 1.28 -2.23
CA ASP A 317 2.76 0.90 -1.08
C ASP A 317 2.57 -0.63 -1.00
N GLY A 318 2.36 -1.29 -2.15
CA GLY A 318 2.29 -2.75 -2.24
C GLY A 318 3.62 -3.40 -1.90
N PHE A 319 4.69 -2.93 -2.52
CA PHE A 319 6.05 -3.43 -2.27
C PHE A 319 6.45 -3.31 -0.80
N ASN A 320 6.22 -2.15 -0.19
CA ASN A 320 6.52 -1.92 1.22
C ASN A 320 5.70 -2.82 2.15
N ALA A 321 4.41 -3.07 1.82
CA ALA A 321 3.59 -3.98 2.62
C ALA A 321 4.19 -5.38 2.68
N ALA A 322 4.75 -5.87 1.56
CA ALA A 322 5.44 -7.14 1.50
C ALA A 322 6.72 -7.13 2.36
N LEU A 323 7.57 -6.10 2.24
CA LEU A 323 8.76 -5.95 3.09
C LEU A 323 8.40 -5.97 4.58
N MET A 324 7.33 -5.25 4.97
CA MET A 324 6.86 -5.18 6.34
C MET A 324 6.36 -6.53 6.85
N ILE A 325 5.65 -7.30 6.02
CA ILE A 325 5.16 -8.64 6.37
C ILE A 325 6.35 -9.59 6.58
N VAL A 326 7.30 -9.61 5.65
CA VAL A 326 8.48 -10.47 5.76
C VAL A 326 9.28 -10.11 7.01
N ARG A 327 9.55 -8.83 7.25
CA ARG A 327 10.22 -8.35 8.48
C ARG A 327 9.49 -8.76 9.75
N ALA A 328 8.17 -8.63 9.78
CA ALA A 328 7.36 -9.00 10.94
C ALA A 328 7.46 -10.51 11.22
N ILE A 329 7.44 -11.36 10.18
CA ILE A 329 7.56 -12.81 10.32
C ILE A 329 8.97 -13.20 10.76
N GLU A 330 10.02 -12.64 10.18
CA GLU A 330 11.42 -12.94 10.53
C GLU A 330 11.71 -12.67 12.00
N GLU A 331 11.24 -11.55 12.53
CA GLU A 331 11.53 -11.11 13.90
C GLU A 331 10.50 -11.58 14.92
N GLY A 332 9.25 -11.77 14.49
CA GLY A 332 8.10 -12.11 15.35
C GLY A 332 7.62 -13.56 15.24
N GLY A 333 8.15 -14.34 14.27
CA GLY A 333 7.80 -15.76 14.07
C GLY A 333 6.39 -16.01 13.59
N GLY A 334 5.67 -14.98 13.11
CA GLY A 334 4.32 -15.12 12.52
C GLY A 334 3.17 -15.37 13.51
N GLU A 335 3.44 -15.76 14.76
CA GLU A 335 2.43 -16.08 15.79
C GLU A 335 2.36 -15.02 16.90
N ASP A 336 3.50 -14.45 17.27
CA ASP A 336 3.61 -13.46 18.34
C ASP A 336 3.40 -12.04 17.77
N VAL A 337 2.14 -11.58 17.76
CA VAL A 337 1.75 -10.28 17.21
C VAL A 337 2.48 -9.12 17.89
N ASP A 338 2.73 -9.21 19.20
CA ASP A 338 3.41 -8.14 19.93
C ASP A 338 4.89 -8.02 19.48
N LYS A 339 5.54 -9.14 19.19
CA LYS A 339 6.89 -9.12 18.61
C LYS A 339 6.89 -8.61 17.18
N MET A 340 5.92 -9.01 16.35
CA MET A 340 5.76 -8.49 15.00
C MET A 340 5.62 -6.96 14.99
N ILE A 341 4.74 -6.42 15.83
CA ILE A 341 4.56 -4.97 16.02
C ILE A 341 5.90 -4.34 16.43
N LYS A 342 6.56 -4.89 17.44
CA LYS A 342 7.82 -4.36 17.96
C LYS A 342 8.93 -4.34 16.92
N SER A 343 8.94 -5.28 15.99
CA SER A 343 9.92 -5.34 14.90
C SER A 343 9.75 -4.22 13.86
N LEU A 344 8.53 -3.71 13.72
CA LEU A 344 8.19 -2.65 12.78
C LEU A 344 8.31 -1.25 13.40
N GLU A 345 8.11 -1.09 14.72
CA GLU A 345 8.23 0.19 15.39
C GLU A 345 9.64 0.77 15.30
N GLY A 346 9.78 1.93 14.65
CA GLY A 346 11.06 2.60 14.45
C GLY A 346 11.96 1.96 13.37
N TRP A 347 11.44 1.00 12.62
CA TRP A 347 12.21 0.39 11.55
C TRP A 347 12.41 1.36 10.39
N SER A 348 13.69 1.58 10.03
CA SER A 348 14.09 2.30 8.82
C SER A 348 14.66 1.30 7.82
N PHE A 349 14.27 1.45 6.57
CA PHE A 349 14.64 0.56 5.48
C PHE A 349 14.77 1.31 4.16
N GLU A 350 15.54 0.75 3.24
CA GLU A 350 15.53 1.20 1.86
C GLU A 350 14.30 0.62 1.16
N GLY A 351 13.48 1.50 0.62
CA GLY A 351 12.30 1.16 -0.15
C GLY A 351 12.35 1.76 -1.56
N PRO A 352 11.31 1.56 -2.38
CA PRO A 352 11.27 2.10 -3.74
C PRO A 352 11.26 3.64 -3.83
N LYS A 353 11.17 4.34 -2.70
CA LYS A 353 11.18 5.81 -2.61
C LYS A 353 12.40 6.34 -1.86
N GLY A 354 13.45 5.53 -1.71
CA GLY A 354 14.62 5.81 -0.87
C GLY A 354 14.43 5.33 0.55
N THR A 355 15.15 5.92 1.49
CA THR A 355 15.03 5.57 2.91
C THR A 355 13.64 5.92 3.44
N MET A 356 12.97 4.93 4.00
CA MET A 356 11.65 5.03 4.59
C MET A 356 11.71 4.62 6.06
N THR A 357 10.87 5.23 6.90
CA THR A 357 10.87 4.95 8.35
C THR A 357 9.47 4.81 8.88
N ILE A 358 9.20 3.74 9.60
CA ILE A 358 7.97 3.57 10.37
C ILE A 358 8.15 4.25 11.73
N ARG A 359 7.43 5.33 11.98
CA ARG A 359 7.53 6.05 13.25
C ARG A 359 6.95 5.19 14.39
N ALA A 360 7.72 5.02 15.47
CA ALA A 360 7.34 4.15 16.58
C ALA A 360 6.12 4.65 17.39
N ASP A 361 5.87 5.97 17.41
CA ASP A 361 4.84 6.56 18.26
C ASP A 361 3.42 6.31 17.77
N ASP A 362 3.23 6.27 16.44
CA ASP A 362 1.91 6.23 15.80
C ASP A 362 1.85 5.43 14.49
N HIS A 363 2.94 4.76 14.12
CA HIS A 363 3.08 3.90 12.94
C HIS A 363 2.90 4.64 11.59
N ALA A 364 3.14 5.96 11.56
CA ALA A 364 3.20 6.71 10.32
C ALA A 364 4.38 6.24 9.46
N MET A 365 4.18 6.15 8.13
CA MET A 365 5.26 5.92 7.18
C MET A 365 5.87 7.27 6.77
N LEU A 366 7.10 7.53 7.22
CA LEU A 366 7.87 8.73 6.84
C LEU A 366 8.61 8.42 5.54
N GLN A 367 8.39 9.23 4.51
CA GLN A 367 8.85 8.96 3.16
C GLN A 367 8.86 10.23 2.31
N ASN A 368 9.67 10.25 1.25
CA ASN A 368 9.68 11.33 0.28
C ASN A 368 8.34 11.42 -0.48
N MET A 369 8.00 12.63 -0.87
CA MET A 369 6.91 12.95 -1.77
C MET A 369 7.45 13.68 -3.01
N TYR A 370 6.63 13.85 -4.02
CA TYR A 370 7.09 14.42 -5.28
C TYR A 370 6.13 15.47 -5.80
N GLN A 371 6.66 16.42 -6.55
CA GLN A 371 5.90 17.33 -7.40
C GLN A 371 6.14 16.95 -8.85
N ALA A 372 5.08 16.91 -9.63
CA ALA A 372 5.13 16.56 -11.04
C ALA A 372 4.22 17.47 -11.87
N ARG A 373 4.46 17.47 -13.17
CA ARG A 373 3.54 17.96 -14.18
C ARG A 373 3.36 16.91 -15.26
N LEU A 374 2.21 16.89 -15.90
CA LEU A 374 1.99 16.05 -17.07
C LEU A 374 2.45 16.79 -18.31
N VAL A 375 3.24 16.12 -19.14
CA VAL A 375 3.70 16.60 -20.43
C VAL A 375 3.41 15.59 -21.52
N GLN A 376 3.26 16.05 -22.75
CA GLN A 376 3.13 15.14 -23.89
C GLN A 376 4.51 14.74 -24.42
N SER A 377 4.75 13.44 -24.50
CA SER A 377 5.96 12.86 -25.06
C SER A 377 5.59 11.66 -25.95
N GLY A 378 5.98 11.70 -27.22
CA GLY A 378 5.67 10.62 -28.18
C GLY A 378 4.17 10.39 -28.45
N GLY A 379 3.30 11.33 -28.07
CA GLY A 379 1.84 11.21 -28.20
C GLY A 379 1.15 10.63 -26.97
N GLU A 380 1.89 10.34 -25.91
CA GLU A 380 1.39 9.91 -24.61
C GLU A 380 1.60 10.99 -23.55
N TRP A 381 0.74 11.01 -22.53
CA TRP A 381 0.94 11.82 -21.34
C TRP A 381 1.91 11.11 -20.40
N VAL A 382 2.97 11.81 -19.98
CA VAL A 382 3.96 11.28 -19.03
C VAL A 382 4.21 12.28 -17.92
N PRO A 383 4.46 11.82 -16.69
CA PRO A 383 4.83 12.71 -15.59
C PRO A 383 6.28 13.18 -15.77
N GLU A 384 6.50 14.47 -15.59
CA GLU A 384 7.83 15.08 -15.48
C GLU A 384 8.04 15.53 -14.05
N LEU A 385 9.12 15.07 -13.42
CA LEU A 385 9.46 15.43 -12.06
C LEU A 385 9.81 16.93 -11.99
N ILE A 386 9.18 17.65 -11.07
CA ILE A 386 9.52 19.03 -10.74
C ILE A 386 10.49 19.06 -9.57
N GLU A 387 10.13 18.37 -8.48
CA GLU A 387 10.88 18.39 -7.23
C GLU A 387 10.62 17.12 -6.41
N VAL A 388 11.66 16.67 -5.71
CA VAL A 388 11.56 15.69 -4.64
C VAL A 388 11.40 16.45 -3.34
N ILE A 389 10.33 16.19 -2.59
CA ILE A 389 10.07 16.79 -1.28
C ILE A 389 10.54 15.79 -0.23
N ASP A 390 11.54 16.16 0.53
CA ASP A 390 12.12 15.29 1.55
C ASP A 390 11.10 14.90 2.61
N ALA A 391 11.25 13.69 3.15
CA ALA A 391 10.39 13.16 4.20
C ALA A 391 10.26 14.11 5.41
N ASP A 392 11.34 14.79 5.77
CA ASP A 392 11.38 15.73 6.91
C ASP A 392 10.45 16.94 6.68
N ASP A 393 10.34 17.43 5.43
CA ASP A 393 9.52 18.61 5.07
C ASP A 393 8.02 18.29 5.06
N VAL A 394 7.66 17.02 4.92
CA VAL A 394 6.27 16.54 4.89
C VAL A 394 5.93 15.61 6.06
N THR A 395 6.78 15.56 7.07
CA THR A 395 6.55 14.75 8.26
C THR A 395 5.27 15.19 8.98
N PRO A 396 4.27 14.29 9.13
CA PRO A 396 3.05 14.61 9.85
C PRO A 396 3.31 14.79 11.35
N PRO A 397 2.54 15.65 12.04
CA PRO A 397 2.57 15.68 13.50
C PRO A 397 2.23 14.30 14.06
N VAL A 398 2.81 13.97 15.22
CA VAL A 398 2.47 12.71 15.89
C VAL A 398 0.98 12.70 16.23
N ALA A 399 0.27 11.62 15.90
CA ALA A 399 -1.14 11.49 16.19
C ALA A 399 -1.37 11.55 17.71
N ALA A 400 -2.37 12.32 18.13
CA ALA A 400 -2.77 12.37 19.54
C ALA A 400 -3.35 11.01 19.95
N LYS A 401 -2.83 10.43 21.04
CA LYS A 401 -3.32 9.18 21.62
C LYS A 401 -4.61 9.39 22.40
#